data_648fdb6ab52999fbbcb8e9e50d564051
#
_entry.id   648fdb6ab52999fbbcb8e9e50d564051
#
_cell.length_a   1.000
_cell.length_b   1.000
_cell.length_c   1.000
_cell.angle_alpha   90.00
_cell.angle_beta   90.00
_cell.angle_gamma   90.00
#
_symmetry.space_group_name_H-M   'P 1'
#
loop_
_entity.id
_entity.type
_entity.pdbx_description
1 polymer ?
#
loop_
_entity_poly.entity_id
_entity_poly.type
_entity_poly.pdbx_seq_one_letter_code
_entity_poly.pdbx_strand_id
1 'polypeptide(L)'
;MSDIKDNSFVGITATAQPDGTIKAVEVHVFAEPLRGTGEGHYPWDLMPNSTMTNAAVTQQVKKVAGNTLSLKYKDGEKTIVVPSDATVVNLVPGSKADLKPGTKIFVPRWEKKADGSWEAAVVVVGRDGITPPM
;
A
#
# COMPACT_ATOMS: atom_id res chain seq x y z
N MET A 1 4.80 2.75 11.97
CA MET A 1 4.72 4.24 12.01
C MET A 1 6.09 4.93 12.01
N SER A 2 7.09 4.43 12.75
CA SER A 2 8.47 4.95 12.72
C SER A 2 9.15 4.88 11.35
N ASP A 3 8.69 3.98 10.49
CA ASP A 3 9.27 3.73 9.16
C ASP A 3 8.79 4.72 8.10
N ILE A 4 7.69 5.44 8.37
CA ILE A 4 7.20 6.50 7.49
C ILE A 4 7.96 7.78 7.82
N LYS A 5 8.67 8.30 6.83
CA LYS A 5 9.47 9.53 6.91
C LYS A 5 9.02 10.49 5.81
N ASP A 6 9.39 11.76 5.95
CA ASP A 6 9.26 12.71 4.87
C ASP A 6 10.03 12.19 3.64
N ASN A 7 9.44 12.35 2.47
CA ASN A 7 9.92 11.82 1.21
C ASN A 7 9.88 10.28 1.06
N SER A 8 9.35 9.51 2.03
CA SER A 8 9.04 8.11 1.79
C SER A 8 8.04 7.97 0.63
N PHE A 9 8.19 6.92 -0.19
CA PHE A 9 7.15 6.54 -1.14
C PHE A 9 6.29 5.46 -0.48
N VAL A 10 5.00 5.70 -0.37
CA VAL A 10 4.07 4.84 0.37
C VAL A 10 2.88 4.45 -0.49
N GLY A 11 2.33 3.27 -0.25
CA GLY A 11 1.00 2.90 -0.68
C GLY A 11 0.07 2.86 0.52
N ILE A 12 -1.11 3.44 0.40
CA ILE A 12 -2.08 3.50 1.48
C ILE A 12 -3.43 3.04 0.98
N THR A 13 -3.94 1.96 1.57
CA THR A 13 -5.35 1.62 1.44
C THR A 13 -6.14 2.41 2.46
N ALA A 14 -7.15 3.15 2.02
CA ALA A 14 -7.92 4.04 2.86
C ALA A 14 -9.40 4.06 2.51
N THR A 15 -10.23 4.50 3.45
CA THR A 15 -11.68 4.70 3.27
C THR A 15 -12.06 6.13 3.62
N ALA A 16 -13.04 6.68 2.87
CA ALA A 16 -13.66 7.95 3.20
C ALA A 16 -14.54 7.78 4.43
N GLN A 17 -14.47 8.75 5.34
CA GLN A 17 -15.28 8.79 6.55
C GLN A 17 -16.47 9.76 6.36
N PRO A 18 -17.56 9.60 7.14
CA PRO A 18 -18.73 10.49 7.06
C PRO A 18 -18.41 11.98 7.28
N ASP A 19 -17.35 12.29 8.02
CA ASP A 19 -16.88 13.66 8.29
C ASP A 19 -16.00 14.24 7.14
N GLY A 20 -15.84 13.50 6.04
CA GLY A 20 -15.05 13.90 4.88
C GLY A 20 -13.55 13.60 5.02
N THR A 21 -13.07 13.06 6.14
CA THR A 21 -11.68 12.64 6.28
C THR A 21 -11.43 11.33 5.52
N ILE A 22 -10.18 11.10 5.12
CA ILE A 22 -9.73 9.84 4.53
C ILE A 22 -8.88 9.14 5.59
N LYS A 23 -9.30 7.93 5.99
CA LYS A 23 -8.64 7.16 7.06
C LYS A 23 -7.98 5.92 6.49
N ALA A 24 -6.69 5.75 6.77
CA ALA A 24 -5.93 4.59 6.36
C ALA A 24 -6.38 3.32 7.08
N VAL A 25 -6.43 2.23 6.34
CA VAL A 25 -6.64 0.85 6.82
C VAL A 25 -5.28 0.17 6.97
N GLU A 26 -4.41 0.36 5.97
CA GLU A 26 -3.05 -0.14 5.96
C GLU A 26 -2.11 0.84 5.26
N VAL A 27 -0.82 0.73 5.54
CA VAL A 27 0.24 1.47 4.87
C VAL A 27 1.38 0.51 4.53
N HIS A 28 1.82 0.50 3.29
CA HIS A 28 3.07 -0.14 2.91
C HIS A 28 4.08 0.89 2.44
N VAL A 29 5.28 0.83 3.04
CA VAL A 29 6.39 1.70 2.69
C VAL A 29 7.23 0.99 1.64
N PHE A 30 7.35 1.58 0.47
CA PHE A 30 8.17 1.02 -0.61
C PHE A 30 9.66 1.23 -0.32
N ALA A 31 10.45 0.16 -0.48
CA ALA A 31 11.90 0.31 -0.58
C ALA A 31 12.27 1.18 -1.80
N GLU A 32 13.37 1.90 -1.74
CA GLU A 32 13.75 2.88 -2.77
C GLU A 32 13.77 2.31 -4.21
N PRO A 33 14.23 1.06 -4.47
CA PRO A 33 14.17 0.48 -5.81
C PRO A 33 12.75 0.30 -6.38
N LEU A 34 11.72 0.34 -5.52
CA LEU A 34 10.31 0.20 -5.88
C LEU A 34 9.56 1.55 -5.94
N ARG A 35 10.25 2.66 -5.70
CA ARG A 35 9.66 4.01 -5.78
C ARG A 35 8.99 4.24 -7.15
N GLY A 36 7.79 4.84 -7.12
CA GLY A 36 6.99 5.11 -8.32
C GLY A 36 6.10 3.95 -8.76
N THR A 37 6.20 2.77 -8.12
CA THR A 37 5.34 1.63 -8.46
C THR A 37 3.87 1.98 -8.25
N GLY A 38 3.06 1.88 -9.32
CA GLY A 38 1.63 2.12 -9.28
C GLY A 38 1.24 3.52 -8.79
N GLU A 39 2.10 4.53 -8.99
CA GLU A 39 1.84 5.91 -8.54
C GLU A 39 0.47 6.41 -9.00
N GLY A 40 -0.31 6.94 -8.05
CA GLY A 40 -1.64 7.47 -8.32
C GLY A 40 -2.63 7.26 -7.18
N HIS A 41 -3.91 7.56 -7.49
CA HIS A 41 -5.04 7.37 -6.59
C HIS A 41 -6.19 6.71 -7.36
N TYR A 42 -6.65 5.54 -6.90
CA TYR A 42 -7.63 4.74 -7.64
C TYR A 42 -8.47 3.84 -6.70
N PRO A 43 -9.65 3.38 -7.16
CA PRO A 43 -10.45 2.41 -6.41
C PRO A 43 -9.65 1.15 -6.07
N TRP A 44 -9.91 0.58 -4.91
CA TRP A 44 -9.25 -0.62 -4.42
C TRP A 44 -10.25 -1.57 -3.78
N ASP A 45 -9.99 -2.87 -3.82
CA ASP A 45 -10.95 -3.91 -3.45
C ASP A 45 -10.67 -4.59 -2.10
N LEU A 46 -9.73 -4.06 -1.28
CA LEU A 46 -9.46 -4.62 0.05
C LEU A 46 -10.72 -4.64 0.92
N MET A 47 -11.54 -3.63 0.79
CA MET A 47 -12.86 -3.53 1.43
C MET A 47 -13.79 -2.61 0.63
N PRO A 48 -15.11 -2.64 0.87
CA PRO A 48 -16.06 -1.77 0.17
C PRO A 48 -15.68 -0.30 0.25
N ASN A 49 -15.70 0.39 -0.91
CA ASN A 49 -15.38 1.82 -1.06
C ASN A 49 -13.95 2.21 -0.63
N SER A 50 -13.03 1.26 -0.60
CA SER A 50 -11.63 1.58 -0.35
C SER A 50 -10.93 2.12 -1.61
N THR A 51 -9.88 2.90 -1.38
CA THR A 51 -9.00 3.43 -2.41
C THR A 51 -7.55 3.12 -2.08
N MET A 52 -6.72 2.94 -3.11
CA MET A 52 -5.27 2.87 -3.01
C MET A 52 -4.68 4.22 -3.41
N THR A 53 -3.74 4.72 -2.63
CA THR A 53 -2.94 5.90 -2.97
C THR A 53 -1.46 5.55 -2.88
N ASN A 54 -0.78 5.48 -4.02
CA ASN A 54 0.67 5.30 -4.08
C ASN A 54 1.32 6.66 -4.40
N ALA A 55 2.08 7.20 -3.44
CA ALA A 55 2.54 8.58 -3.51
C ALA A 55 3.76 8.85 -2.63
N ALA A 56 4.45 9.96 -2.88
CA ALA A 56 5.47 10.47 -1.99
C ALA A 56 4.85 11.22 -0.80
N VAL A 57 5.39 11.01 0.39
CA VAL A 57 5.04 11.77 1.59
C VAL A 57 5.73 13.13 1.52
N THR A 58 4.94 14.19 1.44
CA THR A 58 5.47 15.57 1.43
C THR A 58 5.51 16.20 2.82
N GLN A 59 4.61 15.75 3.70
CA GLN A 59 4.54 16.24 5.08
C GLN A 59 3.92 15.19 5.99
N GLN A 60 4.44 15.10 7.20
CA GLN A 60 3.87 14.28 8.27
C GLN A 60 3.57 15.14 9.50
N VAL A 61 2.33 15.11 9.97
CA VAL A 61 1.92 15.73 11.23
C VAL A 61 1.61 14.63 12.25
N LYS A 62 2.44 14.53 13.27
CA LYS A 62 2.30 13.52 14.33
C LYS A 62 1.27 14.00 15.36
N LYS A 63 0.34 13.10 15.72
CA LYS A 63 -0.67 13.30 16.77
C LYS A 63 -0.74 12.07 17.66
N VAL A 64 -1.26 12.22 18.86
CA VAL A 64 -1.40 11.11 19.84
C VAL A 64 -2.28 9.98 19.28
N ALA A 65 -3.36 10.32 18.57
CA ALA A 65 -4.30 9.35 18.00
C ALA A 65 -3.91 8.83 16.60
N GLY A 66 -2.74 9.19 16.09
CA GLY A 66 -2.28 8.81 14.75
C GLY A 66 -1.60 9.98 14.03
N ASN A 67 -1.08 9.70 12.83
CA ASN A 67 -0.41 10.70 12.01
C ASN A 67 -1.31 11.16 10.87
N THR A 68 -1.16 12.42 10.47
CA THR A 68 -1.74 12.91 9.23
C THR A 68 -0.61 13.03 8.21
N LEU A 69 -0.78 12.39 7.06
CA LEU A 69 0.18 12.41 5.95
C LEU A 69 -0.38 13.24 4.80
N SER A 70 0.42 14.17 4.31
CA SER A 70 0.20 14.83 3.02
C SER A 70 0.98 14.05 1.95
N LEU A 71 0.29 13.62 0.92
CA LEU A 71 0.80 12.77 -0.15
C LEU A 71 0.71 13.50 -1.48
N LYS A 72 1.76 13.41 -2.29
CA LYS A 72 1.78 13.95 -3.64
C LYS A 72 2.11 12.87 -4.65
N TYR A 73 1.30 12.77 -5.69
CA TYR A 73 1.47 11.92 -6.84
C TYR A 73 1.30 12.74 -8.14
N LYS A 74 1.61 12.15 -9.28
CA LYS A 74 1.67 12.82 -10.58
C LYS A 74 0.47 13.74 -10.87
N ASP A 75 -0.74 13.27 -10.58
CA ASP A 75 -1.99 13.95 -11.00
C ASP A 75 -2.72 14.62 -9.83
N GLY A 76 -2.09 14.74 -8.65
CA GLY A 76 -2.74 15.38 -7.51
C GLY A 76 -2.07 15.14 -6.16
N GLU A 77 -2.83 15.46 -5.12
CA GLU A 77 -2.42 15.30 -3.74
C GLU A 77 -3.57 14.80 -2.86
N LYS A 78 -3.25 14.16 -1.76
CA LYS A 78 -4.22 13.68 -0.75
C LYS A 78 -3.67 13.88 0.65
N THR A 79 -4.57 14.16 1.57
CA THR A 79 -4.28 14.15 3.01
C THR A 79 -4.99 12.96 3.62
N ILE A 80 -4.23 12.07 4.25
CA ILE A 80 -4.74 10.82 4.82
C ILE A 80 -4.38 10.74 6.29
N VAL A 81 -5.36 10.41 7.13
CA VAL A 81 -5.15 10.13 8.54
C VAL A 81 -4.76 8.66 8.70
N VAL A 82 -3.60 8.42 9.26
CA VAL A 82 -3.11 7.07 9.60
C VAL A 82 -3.27 6.88 11.10
N PRO A 83 -4.28 6.13 11.55
CA PRO A 83 -4.49 5.89 12.98
C PRO A 83 -3.34 5.09 13.59
N SER A 84 -3.17 5.16 14.90
CA SER A 84 -2.07 4.49 15.61
C SER A 84 -2.11 2.96 15.53
N ASP A 85 -3.29 2.40 15.29
CA ASP A 85 -3.56 0.97 15.13
C ASP A 85 -3.53 0.48 13.68
N ALA A 86 -3.25 1.38 12.71
CA ALA A 86 -3.12 0.99 11.31
C ALA A 86 -1.92 0.03 11.12
N THR A 87 -2.13 -0.98 10.30
CA THR A 87 -1.05 -1.90 9.90
C THR A 87 -0.05 -1.17 9.01
N VAL A 88 1.22 -1.20 9.39
CA VAL A 88 2.32 -0.61 8.59
C VAL A 88 3.33 -1.71 8.28
N VAL A 89 3.60 -1.94 6.99
CA VAL A 89 4.58 -2.92 6.51
C VAL A 89 5.59 -2.27 5.57
N ASN A 90 6.74 -2.92 5.40
CA ASN A 90 7.72 -2.52 4.39
C ASN A 90 7.62 -3.45 3.17
N LEU A 91 7.50 -2.87 1.98
CA LEU A 91 7.52 -3.57 0.71
C LEU A 91 8.92 -3.50 0.11
N VAL A 92 9.58 -4.65 0.03
CA VAL A 92 10.95 -4.77 -0.45
C VAL A 92 11.02 -5.72 -1.65
N PRO A 93 12.01 -5.58 -2.55
CA PRO A 93 12.22 -6.53 -3.62
C PRO A 93 12.37 -7.95 -3.08
N GLY A 94 11.72 -8.90 -3.75
CA GLY A 94 11.79 -10.32 -3.46
C GLY A 94 12.24 -11.12 -4.68
N SER A 95 12.25 -12.42 -4.54
CA SER A 95 12.57 -13.36 -5.61
C SER A 95 11.58 -14.52 -5.67
N LYS A 96 11.60 -15.30 -6.75
CA LYS A 96 10.79 -16.53 -6.86
C LYS A 96 11.06 -17.52 -5.74
N ALA A 97 12.25 -17.49 -5.11
CA ALA A 97 12.60 -18.34 -3.99
C ALA A 97 11.79 -18.04 -2.71
N ASP A 98 11.19 -16.84 -2.62
CA ASP A 98 10.29 -16.47 -1.53
C ASP A 98 8.93 -17.17 -1.63
N LEU A 99 8.55 -17.64 -2.82
CA LEU A 99 7.31 -18.39 -3.07
C LEU A 99 7.47 -19.86 -2.62
N LYS A 100 7.09 -20.13 -1.38
CA LYS A 100 7.14 -21.47 -0.79
C LYS A 100 5.73 -21.96 -0.44
N PRO A 101 5.48 -23.29 -0.44
CA PRO A 101 4.20 -23.81 0.03
C PRO A 101 3.86 -23.28 1.43
N GLY A 102 2.61 -22.83 1.62
CA GLY A 102 2.13 -22.25 2.89
C GLY A 102 2.40 -20.77 3.08
N THR A 103 3.18 -20.12 2.22
CA THR A 103 3.39 -18.68 2.27
C THR A 103 2.12 -17.92 1.86
N LYS A 104 1.77 -16.89 2.61
CA LYS A 104 0.66 -16.00 2.27
C LYS A 104 1.09 -15.06 1.14
N ILE A 105 0.26 -14.96 0.12
CA ILE A 105 0.53 -14.11 -1.04
C ILE A 105 -0.65 -13.19 -1.33
N PHE A 106 -0.35 -12.08 -2.00
CA PHE A 106 -1.32 -11.19 -2.61
C PHE A 106 -0.91 -10.97 -4.07
N VAL A 107 -1.87 -11.09 -4.99
CA VAL A 107 -1.66 -10.88 -6.42
C VAL A 107 -2.50 -9.69 -6.86
N PRO A 108 -1.92 -8.49 -7.02
CA PRO A 108 -2.67 -7.27 -7.31
C PRO A 108 -3.32 -7.29 -8.70
N ARG A 109 -2.72 -8.01 -9.63
CA ARG A 109 -3.23 -8.10 -11.00
C ARG A 109 -2.78 -9.39 -11.67
N TRP A 110 -3.67 -10.00 -12.41
CA TRP A 110 -3.43 -11.18 -13.25
C TRP A 110 -4.07 -11.02 -14.63
N GLU A 111 -3.59 -11.78 -15.60
CA GLU A 111 -4.13 -11.82 -16.95
C GLU A 111 -4.31 -13.26 -17.40
N LYS A 112 -5.43 -13.55 -18.07
CA LYS A 112 -5.66 -14.83 -18.74
C LYS A 112 -5.00 -14.81 -20.11
N LYS A 113 -4.13 -15.78 -20.37
CA LYS A 113 -3.46 -15.93 -21.66
C LYS A 113 -4.34 -16.70 -22.67
N ALA A 114 -3.97 -16.60 -23.94
CA ALA A 114 -4.68 -17.30 -25.04
C ALA A 114 -4.68 -18.83 -24.89
N ASP A 115 -3.67 -19.40 -24.22
CA ASP A 115 -3.55 -20.84 -23.94
C ASP A 115 -4.39 -21.29 -22.73
N GLY A 116 -5.14 -20.36 -22.10
CA GLY A 116 -5.97 -20.62 -20.91
C GLY A 116 -5.23 -20.50 -19.57
N SER A 117 -3.91 -20.31 -19.57
CA SER A 117 -3.12 -20.08 -18.34
C SER A 117 -3.35 -18.69 -17.78
N TRP A 118 -2.99 -18.50 -16.50
CA TRP A 118 -3.02 -17.22 -15.82
C TRP A 118 -1.60 -16.74 -15.54
N GLU A 119 -1.34 -15.47 -15.79
CA GLU A 119 -0.06 -14.85 -15.54
C GLU A 119 -0.21 -13.65 -14.61
N ALA A 120 0.68 -13.56 -13.62
CA ALA A 120 0.79 -12.41 -12.74
C ALA A 120 2.17 -11.77 -12.92
N ALA A 121 2.21 -10.47 -13.21
CA ALA A 121 3.46 -9.72 -13.34
C ALA A 121 4.10 -9.47 -11.98
N VAL A 122 3.28 -9.37 -10.92
CA VAL A 122 3.72 -9.09 -9.54
C VAL A 122 3.00 -10.01 -8.59
N VAL A 123 3.76 -10.58 -7.65
CA VAL A 123 3.23 -11.33 -6.51
C VAL A 123 3.86 -10.77 -5.25
N VAL A 124 3.05 -10.32 -4.32
CA VAL A 124 3.50 -9.89 -2.99
C VAL A 124 3.50 -11.08 -2.06
N VAL A 125 4.62 -11.31 -1.39
CA VAL A 125 4.84 -12.48 -0.53
C VAL A 125 4.99 -12.01 0.90
N GLY A 126 4.18 -12.55 1.80
CA GLY A 126 4.33 -12.31 3.24
C GLY A 126 5.53 -13.06 3.80
N ARG A 127 6.44 -12.34 4.45
CA ARG A 127 7.57 -12.93 5.20
C ARG A 127 7.19 -13.08 6.66
N ASP A 128 7.85 -14.01 7.35
CA ASP A 128 7.70 -14.23 8.80
C ASP A 128 6.24 -14.44 9.26
N GLY A 129 5.42 -15.10 8.41
CA GLY A 129 4.02 -15.38 8.70
C GLY A 129 3.06 -14.21 8.49
N ILE A 130 3.53 -13.08 8.01
CA ILE A 130 2.68 -11.92 7.69
C ILE A 130 1.77 -12.28 6.52
N THR A 131 0.48 -11.95 6.63
CA THR A 131 -0.42 -11.87 5.49
C THR A 131 -0.30 -10.48 4.89
N PRO A 132 0.03 -10.33 3.58
CA PRO A 132 0.07 -9.02 2.95
C PRO A 132 -1.25 -8.26 3.20
N PRO A 133 -1.22 -7.06 3.81
CA PRO A 133 -2.44 -6.38 4.27
C PRO A 133 -3.16 -5.54 3.20
N MET A 134 -2.74 -5.63 1.95
CA MET A 134 -3.21 -4.82 0.82
C MET A 134 -4.21 -5.56 -0.06
#